data_957a9e763fcff41ec93ea2575210463c
#
_entry.id   957a9e763fcff41ec93ea2575210463c
#
_cell.length_a   1.000
_cell.length_b   1.000
_cell.length_c   1.000
_cell.angle_alpha   90.00
_cell.angle_beta   90.00
_cell.angle_gamma   90.00
#
_symmetry.space_group_name_H-M   'P 1'
#
loop_
_entity.id
_entity.type
_entity.pdbx_description
1 polymer ?
#
loop_
_entity_poly.entity_id
_entity_poly.type
_entity_poly.pdbx_seq_one_letter_code
_entity_poly.pdbx_strand_id
1 'polypeptide(L)'
;LKQYQAGLLTIKINNGGITNVSNTYSSPERTVIIVDGIFMKETPFNANWSFDINNTDDQFKFIGHVGKLELSDMNVFLTPLLNAKVKGEVIASNFTINGNFDESVINISQEFKDVDVTLLNKKKKEKELLSAVANAVLNDNSGEKGNLLHNATTQAKRDRTKSFFNYLAKNLINGVKVNFLRKNNTVTKEKKKKRN
;
A
#
# COMPACT_ATOMS: atom_id res chain seq x y z
N LEU A 1 7.07 -9.93 -30.47
CA LEU A 1 6.38 -8.98 -29.57
C LEU A 1 6.26 -9.63 -28.20
N LYS A 2 6.98 -9.13 -27.19
CA LYS A 2 6.80 -9.54 -25.79
C LYS A 2 5.42 -9.03 -25.37
N GLN A 3 4.50 -9.95 -25.16
CA GLN A 3 3.20 -9.65 -24.57
C GLN A 3 3.44 -9.28 -23.11
N TYR A 4 3.38 -8.00 -22.79
CA TYR A 4 3.36 -7.53 -21.40
C TYR A 4 1.99 -7.93 -20.84
N GLN A 5 1.96 -8.95 -20.01
CA GLN A 5 0.79 -9.18 -19.16
C GLN A 5 0.78 -8.05 -18.11
N ALA A 6 -0.03 -7.04 -18.33
CA ALA A 6 -0.30 -6.02 -17.33
C ALA A 6 -1.05 -6.67 -16.16
N GLY A 7 -0.59 -6.44 -14.95
CA GLY A 7 -1.34 -6.84 -13.76
C GLY A 7 -2.66 -6.08 -13.70
N LEU A 8 -3.73 -6.75 -13.34
CA LEU A 8 -5.08 -6.18 -13.23
C LEU A 8 -5.41 -5.88 -11.77
N LEU A 9 -5.72 -4.61 -11.48
CA LEU A 9 -6.41 -4.19 -10.25
C LEU A 9 -7.83 -3.81 -10.59
N THR A 10 -8.79 -4.35 -9.87
CA THR A 10 -10.22 -4.06 -10.05
C THR A 10 -10.75 -3.24 -8.87
N ILE A 11 -11.47 -2.18 -9.19
CA ILE A 11 -12.18 -1.34 -8.22
C ILE A 11 -13.60 -1.18 -8.74
N LYS A 12 -14.58 -1.58 -7.92
CA LYS A 12 -16.00 -1.34 -8.18
C LYS A 12 -16.45 -0.25 -7.21
N ILE A 13 -16.81 0.91 -7.74
CA ILE A 13 -17.36 2.00 -6.95
C ILE A 13 -18.85 1.73 -6.70
N ASN A 14 -19.24 1.69 -5.43
CA ASN A 14 -20.64 1.53 -5.02
C ASN A 14 -21.29 2.89 -4.76
N ASN A 15 -20.52 3.83 -4.18
CA ASN A 15 -20.98 5.18 -3.90
C ASN A 15 -19.80 6.14 -4.01
N GLY A 16 -20.08 7.39 -4.38
CA GLY A 16 -19.07 8.44 -4.44
C GLY A 16 -19.71 9.82 -4.50
N GLY A 17 -18.98 10.79 -4.02
CA GLY A 17 -19.38 12.18 -4.03
C GLY A 17 -18.20 13.11 -4.19
N ILE A 18 -18.46 14.26 -4.80
CA ILE A 18 -17.51 15.36 -4.92
C ILE A 18 -18.17 16.60 -4.35
N THR A 19 -17.47 17.29 -3.46
CA THR A 19 -17.95 18.54 -2.84
C THR A 19 -16.92 19.65 -3.02
N ASN A 20 -17.40 20.90 -2.91
CA ASN A 20 -16.58 22.12 -2.96
C ASN A 20 -15.75 22.24 -4.25
N VAL A 21 -16.34 21.86 -5.38
CA VAL A 21 -15.76 22.11 -6.70
C VAL A 21 -15.98 23.56 -7.07
N SER A 22 -14.91 24.35 -7.13
CA SER A 22 -14.99 25.76 -7.52
C SER A 22 -13.84 26.08 -8.47
N ASN A 23 -14.11 26.91 -9.47
CA ASN A 23 -13.10 27.49 -10.35
C ASN A 23 -12.78 28.96 -10.00
N THR A 24 -13.24 29.43 -8.86
CA THR A 24 -12.98 30.79 -8.38
C THR A 24 -11.78 30.80 -7.42
N TYR A 25 -10.86 31.75 -7.62
CA TYR A 25 -9.67 31.90 -6.80
C TYR A 25 -9.95 32.28 -5.32
N SER A 26 -11.17 32.59 -4.98
CA SER A 26 -11.56 33.05 -3.64
C SER A 26 -12.22 31.96 -2.79
N SER A 27 -12.33 30.72 -3.27
CA SER A 27 -12.90 29.65 -2.46
C SER A 27 -11.88 29.15 -1.42
N PRO A 28 -12.15 29.33 -0.12
CA PRO A 28 -11.26 28.84 0.93
C PRO A 28 -11.39 27.32 1.17
N GLU A 29 -12.37 26.69 0.55
CA GLU A 29 -12.72 25.29 0.80
C GLU A 29 -12.00 24.35 -0.15
N ARG A 30 -11.45 23.28 0.42
CA ARG A 30 -10.81 22.22 -0.37
C ARG A 30 -11.87 21.41 -1.13
N THR A 31 -11.58 21.07 -2.36
CA THR A 31 -12.32 20.03 -3.08
C THR A 31 -12.12 18.68 -2.37
N VAL A 32 -13.21 17.97 -2.12
CA VAL A 32 -13.19 16.66 -1.46
C VAL A 32 -13.90 15.65 -2.34
N ILE A 33 -13.20 14.53 -2.61
CA ILE A 33 -13.75 13.37 -3.32
C ILE A 33 -13.81 12.22 -2.33
N ILE A 34 -15.01 11.68 -2.14
CA ILE A 34 -15.22 10.51 -1.28
C ILE A 34 -15.66 9.34 -2.16
N VAL A 35 -15.11 8.17 -1.91
CA VAL A 35 -15.43 6.95 -2.65
C VAL A 35 -15.56 5.78 -1.68
N ASP A 36 -16.65 5.03 -1.83
CA ASP A 36 -16.86 3.73 -1.19
C ASP A 36 -17.02 2.66 -2.25
N GLY A 37 -16.41 1.49 -2.04
CA GLY A 37 -16.44 0.46 -3.06
C GLY A 37 -15.87 -0.87 -2.63
N ILE A 38 -15.64 -1.69 -3.62
CA ILE A 38 -15.02 -3.02 -3.50
C ILE A 38 -13.72 -3.02 -4.29
N PHE A 39 -12.65 -3.35 -3.61
CA PHE A 39 -11.33 -3.56 -4.18
C PHE A 39 -11.12 -5.06 -4.46
N MET A 40 -10.61 -5.38 -5.63
CA MET A 40 -10.44 -6.74 -6.14
C MET A 40 -11.79 -7.49 -6.16
N LYS A 41 -11.94 -8.62 -5.50
CA LYS A 41 -13.17 -9.42 -5.51
C LYS A 41 -14.23 -8.90 -4.53
N GLU A 42 -13.87 -8.82 -3.26
CA GLU A 42 -14.83 -8.62 -2.15
C GLU A 42 -14.33 -7.68 -1.07
N THR A 43 -13.11 -7.14 -1.20
CA THR A 43 -12.50 -6.30 -0.17
C THR A 43 -13.16 -4.93 -0.12
N PRO A 44 -13.85 -4.59 0.96
CA PRO A 44 -14.42 -3.26 1.10
C PRO A 44 -13.29 -2.22 1.22
N PHE A 45 -13.47 -1.10 0.53
CA PHE A 45 -12.57 0.03 0.67
C PHE A 45 -13.33 1.34 0.69
N ASN A 46 -12.77 2.33 1.37
CA ASN A 46 -13.16 3.71 1.23
C ASN A 46 -11.94 4.61 1.08
N ALA A 47 -12.17 5.73 0.41
CA ALA A 47 -11.14 6.72 0.18
C ALA A 47 -11.71 8.13 0.28
N ASN A 48 -10.92 9.04 0.82
CA ASN A 48 -11.17 10.47 0.86
C ASN A 48 -9.95 11.18 0.29
N TRP A 49 -10.14 11.87 -0.80
CA TRP A 49 -9.11 12.67 -1.44
C TRP A 49 -9.49 14.13 -1.38
N SER A 50 -8.67 14.95 -0.75
CA SER A 50 -8.86 16.38 -0.64
C SER A 50 -7.68 17.17 -1.19
N PHE A 51 -7.98 18.22 -1.93
CA PHE A 51 -6.98 19.12 -2.51
C PHE A 51 -7.57 20.53 -2.68
N ASP A 52 -6.69 21.50 -2.76
CA ASP A 52 -7.08 22.88 -3.08
C ASP A 52 -6.79 23.11 -4.57
N ILE A 53 -7.81 23.40 -5.32
CA ILE A 53 -7.74 23.62 -6.78
C ILE A 53 -6.91 24.86 -7.15
N ASN A 54 -6.76 25.79 -6.22
CA ASN A 54 -6.01 27.03 -6.41
C ASN A 54 -4.55 26.93 -5.88
N ASN A 55 -4.17 25.80 -5.29
CA ASN A 55 -2.82 25.61 -4.77
C ASN A 55 -1.83 25.28 -5.90
N THR A 56 -0.86 26.14 -6.10
CA THR A 56 0.15 26.02 -7.16
C THR A 56 1.11 24.84 -6.97
N ASP A 57 1.21 24.31 -5.74
CA ASP A 57 2.07 23.18 -5.41
C ASP A 57 1.33 21.85 -5.51
N ASP A 58 0.07 21.84 -5.98
CA ASP A 58 -0.79 20.64 -6.06
C ASP A 58 -0.89 19.87 -4.74
N GLN A 59 -0.94 20.56 -3.61
CA GLN A 59 -1.02 19.92 -2.30
C GLN A 59 -2.31 19.11 -2.16
N PHE A 60 -2.14 17.85 -1.75
CA PHE A 60 -3.26 16.94 -1.55
C PHE A 60 -3.12 16.13 -0.27
N LYS A 61 -4.25 15.65 0.21
CA LYS A 61 -4.34 14.63 1.25
C LYS A 61 -5.22 13.48 0.73
N PHE A 62 -4.72 12.26 0.82
CA PHE A 62 -5.47 11.06 0.45
C PHE A 62 -5.50 10.12 1.65
N ILE A 63 -6.70 9.84 2.15
CA ILE A 63 -6.94 8.92 3.25
C ILE A 63 -7.63 7.70 2.66
N GLY A 64 -7.20 6.50 3.05
CA GLY A 64 -7.85 5.28 2.61
C GLY A 64 -7.93 4.24 3.71
N HIS A 65 -8.96 3.46 3.61
CA HIS A 65 -9.17 2.26 4.40
C HIS A 65 -9.45 1.09 3.47
N VAL A 66 -8.76 -0.01 3.69
CA VAL A 66 -8.98 -1.29 3.00
C VAL A 66 -9.29 -2.32 4.09
N GLY A 67 -10.43 -2.96 3.97
CA GLY A 67 -10.86 -4.01 4.89
C GLY A 67 -10.14 -5.33 4.63
N LYS A 68 -10.78 -6.43 5.01
CA LYS A 68 -10.21 -7.76 4.86
C LYS A 68 -9.90 -8.07 3.39
N LEU A 69 -8.63 -8.40 3.10
CA LEU A 69 -8.13 -8.73 1.77
C LEU A 69 -7.38 -10.06 1.78
N GLU A 70 -7.83 -11.01 0.98
CA GLU A 70 -7.08 -12.21 0.65
C GLU A 70 -5.88 -11.83 -0.24
N LEU A 71 -4.67 -11.97 0.28
CA LEU A 71 -3.47 -11.57 -0.46
C LEU A 71 -3.26 -12.37 -1.75
N SER A 72 -3.76 -13.59 -1.81
CA SER A 72 -3.74 -14.40 -3.03
C SER A 72 -4.43 -13.74 -4.22
N ASP A 73 -5.43 -12.90 -3.98
CA ASP A 73 -6.15 -12.15 -5.02
C ASP A 73 -5.27 -11.09 -5.69
N MET A 74 -4.25 -10.62 -4.97
CA MET A 74 -3.26 -9.68 -5.52
C MET A 74 -2.26 -10.34 -6.48
N ASN A 75 -2.20 -11.67 -6.56
CA ASN A 75 -1.22 -12.37 -7.39
C ASN A 75 -1.41 -12.12 -8.89
N VAL A 76 -2.62 -11.80 -9.32
CA VAL A 76 -2.91 -11.39 -10.70
C VAL A 76 -2.11 -10.14 -11.07
N PHE A 77 -1.90 -9.24 -10.09
CA PHE A 77 -1.14 -8.01 -10.24
C PHE A 77 0.35 -8.19 -9.87
N LEU A 78 0.63 -8.84 -8.73
CA LEU A 78 1.99 -8.93 -8.18
C LEU A 78 2.89 -9.86 -8.98
N THR A 79 2.34 -10.97 -9.51
CA THR A 79 3.14 -11.95 -10.26
C THR A 79 3.73 -11.37 -11.55
N PRO A 80 2.99 -10.66 -12.41
CA PRO A 80 3.57 -10.06 -13.60
C PRO A 80 4.48 -8.86 -13.29
N LEU A 81 4.16 -8.08 -12.26
CA LEU A 81 4.85 -6.82 -11.95
C LEU A 81 6.13 -7.03 -11.13
N LEU A 82 6.06 -7.87 -10.10
CA LEU A 82 7.14 -8.03 -9.11
C LEU A 82 7.80 -9.41 -9.15
N ASN A 83 7.33 -10.34 -9.98
CA ASN A 83 7.72 -11.74 -9.94
C ASN A 83 7.60 -12.34 -8.53
N ALA A 84 6.53 -12.02 -7.84
CA ALA A 84 6.21 -12.51 -6.50
C ALA A 84 4.80 -13.09 -6.46
N LYS A 85 4.61 -14.08 -5.60
CA LYS A 85 3.31 -14.57 -5.16
C LYS A 85 3.19 -14.35 -3.65
N VAL A 86 2.01 -14.05 -3.20
CA VAL A 86 1.71 -13.85 -1.78
C VAL A 86 0.52 -14.72 -1.37
N LYS A 87 0.50 -15.12 -0.11
CA LYS A 87 -0.63 -15.79 0.55
C LYS A 87 -0.87 -15.12 1.89
N GLY A 88 -1.99 -15.47 2.54
CA GLY A 88 -2.40 -14.90 3.83
C GLY A 88 -3.40 -13.77 3.65
N GLU A 89 -3.66 -13.07 4.73
CA GLU A 89 -4.71 -12.05 4.82
C GLU A 89 -4.14 -10.71 5.30
N VAL A 90 -4.64 -9.62 4.73
CA VAL A 90 -4.69 -8.31 5.40
C VAL A 90 -6.03 -8.25 6.13
N ILE A 91 -6.03 -8.05 7.43
CA ILE A 91 -7.26 -7.89 8.21
C ILE A 91 -7.82 -6.48 8.02
N ALA A 92 -6.94 -5.50 8.11
CA ALA A 92 -7.25 -4.09 7.83
C ALA A 92 -6.01 -3.31 7.42
N SER A 93 -6.18 -2.31 6.59
CA SER A 93 -5.13 -1.35 6.23
C SER A 93 -5.70 0.06 6.22
N ASN A 94 -5.10 0.94 7.03
CA ASN A 94 -5.43 2.36 7.06
C ASN A 94 -4.22 3.15 6.60
N PHE A 95 -4.41 4.14 5.75
CA PHE A 95 -3.30 4.97 5.31
C PHE A 95 -3.69 6.42 5.06
N THR A 96 -2.72 7.29 5.25
CA THR A 96 -2.81 8.70 4.89
C THR A 96 -1.60 9.08 4.05
N ILE A 97 -1.84 9.64 2.87
CA ILE A 97 -0.81 10.19 2.01
C ILE A 97 -1.00 11.71 1.98
N ASN A 98 0.04 12.44 2.40
CA ASN A 98 0.13 13.87 2.21
C ASN A 98 1.21 14.14 1.17
N GLY A 99 0.90 14.89 0.15
CA GLY A 99 1.85 15.14 -0.92
C GLY A 99 1.57 16.42 -1.68
N ASN A 100 2.45 16.67 -2.61
CA ASN A 100 2.38 17.78 -3.54
C ASN A 100 2.78 17.33 -4.95
N PHE A 101 3.11 18.29 -5.81
CA PHE A 101 3.52 18.04 -7.18
C PHE A 101 4.79 17.18 -7.30
N ASP A 102 5.69 17.18 -6.32
CA ASP A 102 7.00 16.54 -6.38
C ASP A 102 7.17 15.32 -5.49
N GLU A 103 6.67 15.39 -4.27
CA GLU A 103 6.90 14.37 -3.26
C GLU A 103 5.72 14.19 -2.31
N SER A 104 5.71 13.06 -1.64
CA SER A 104 4.68 12.71 -0.67
C SER A 104 5.22 11.87 0.46
N VAL A 105 4.51 11.90 1.57
CA VAL A 105 4.71 11.04 2.74
C VAL A 105 3.47 10.18 2.91
N ILE A 106 3.65 8.87 3.06
CA ILE A 106 2.60 7.96 3.48
C ILE A 106 2.84 7.52 4.93
N ASN A 107 1.78 7.57 5.72
CA ASN A 107 1.65 6.89 6.99
C ASN A 107 0.66 5.74 6.80
N ILE A 108 1.07 4.52 7.06
CA ILE A 108 0.26 3.32 6.87
C ILE A 108 0.28 2.46 8.12
N SER A 109 -0.90 1.98 8.49
CA SER A 109 -1.13 1.07 9.61
C SER A 109 -1.85 -0.17 9.08
N GLN A 110 -1.28 -1.35 9.30
CA GLN A 110 -1.79 -2.60 8.75
C GLN A 110 -1.76 -3.71 9.76
N GLU A 111 -2.76 -4.56 9.67
CA GLU A 111 -2.86 -5.81 10.41
C GLU A 111 -2.91 -6.97 9.43
N PHE A 112 -2.04 -7.96 9.60
CA PHE A 112 -1.98 -9.14 8.73
C PHE A 112 -1.96 -10.43 9.51
N LYS A 113 -2.35 -11.49 8.80
CA LYS A 113 -2.35 -12.85 9.30
C LYS A 113 -1.80 -13.82 8.26
N ASP A 114 -0.95 -14.73 8.71
CA ASP A 114 -0.44 -15.88 7.94
C ASP A 114 0.18 -15.49 6.57
N VAL A 115 0.92 -14.39 6.54
CA VAL A 115 1.50 -13.88 5.30
C VAL A 115 2.72 -14.70 4.88
N ASP A 116 2.70 -15.21 3.66
CA ASP A 116 3.79 -15.92 3.00
C ASP A 116 4.09 -15.30 1.64
N VAL A 117 5.38 -15.10 1.35
CA VAL A 117 5.86 -14.50 0.10
C VAL A 117 6.78 -15.44 -0.64
N THR A 118 6.39 -15.82 -1.83
CA THR A 118 7.20 -16.61 -2.77
C THR A 118 7.77 -15.72 -3.86
N LEU A 119 9.10 -15.61 -3.92
CA LEU A 119 9.79 -14.91 -5.01
C LEU A 119 10.02 -15.84 -6.18
N LEU A 120 9.75 -15.37 -7.39
CA LEU A 120 9.87 -16.12 -8.62
C LEU A 120 11.09 -15.65 -9.43
N ASN A 121 11.73 -16.57 -10.15
CA ASN A 121 12.76 -16.22 -11.13
C ASN A 121 12.12 -15.76 -12.46
N LYS A 122 12.94 -15.37 -13.45
CA LYS A 122 12.48 -14.93 -14.78
C LYS A 122 11.66 -16.00 -15.53
N LYS A 123 11.83 -17.29 -15.19
CA LYS A 123 11.06 -18.41 -15.74
C LYS A 123 9.83 -18.74 -14.91
N LYS A 124 9.45 -17.87 -13.95
CA LYS A 124 8.33 -18.06 -13.02
C LYS A 124 8.45 -19.28 -12.11
N LYS A 125 9.66 -19.82 -11.94
CA LYS A 125 9.98 -20.85 -10.94
C LYS A 125 10.34 -20.18 -9.62
N GLU A 126 10.04 -20.84 -8.52
CA GLU A 126 10.35 -20.37 -7.18
C GLU A 126 11.86 -20.22 -6.95
N LYS A 127 12.23 -19.19 -6.20
CA LYS A 127 13.58 -18.97 -5.68
C LYS A 127 13.57 -19.32 -4.19
N GLU A 128 13.69 -20.59 -3.86
CA GLU A 128 13.56 -21.14 -2.51
C GLU A 128 14.34 -20.35 -1.45
N LEU A 129 15.63 -20.10 -1.70
CA LEU A 129 16.48 -19.37 -0.75
C LEU A 129 16.00 -17.95 -0.48
N LEU A 130 15.61 -17.21 -1.51
CA LEU A 130 15.12 -15.84 -1.38
C LEU A 130 13.72 -15.78 -0.78
N SER A 131 12.87 -16.76 -1.09
CA SER A 131 11.55 -16.90 -0.49
C SER A 131 11.68 -17.24 1.00
N ALA A 132 12.57 -18.14 1.38
CA ALA A 132 12.84 -18.47 2.77
C ALA A 132 13.33 -17.26 3.58
N VAL A 133 14.20 -16.42 3.00
CA VAL A 133 14.64 -15.17 3.65
C VAL A 133 13.49 -14.18 3.79
N ALA A 134 12.68 -13.99 2.74
CA ALA A 134 11.54 -13.11 2.80
C ALA A 134 10.54 -13.58 3.86
N ASN A 135 10.25 -14.89 3.92
CA ASN A 135 9.33 -15.48 4.88
C ASN A 135 9.86 -15.46 6.32
N ALA A 136 11.16 -15.62 6.53
CA ALA A 136 11.77 -15.48 7.86
C ALA A 136 11.60 -14.05 8.42
N VAL A 137 11.58 -13.05 7.54
CA VAL A 137 11.28 -11.66 7.92
C VAL A 137 9.80 -11.46 8.21
N LEU A 138 8.92 -12.18 7.52
CA LEU A 138 7.46 -12.06 7.61
C LEU A 138 6.85 -12.96 8.69
N ASN A 139 7.40 -14.16 8.91
CA ASN A 139 6.87 -15.16 9.85
C ASN A 139 7.08 -14.83 11.32
N ASP A 140 7.78 -13.75 11.65
CA ASP A 140 7.78 -13.20 12.99
C ASP A 140 6.48 -12.41 13.27
N ASN A 141 5.42 -12.79 12.57
CA ASN A 141 4.14 -12.10 12.58
C ASN A 141 3.35 -12.30 13.85
N SER A 142 2.73 -11.30 14.25
CA SER A 142 1.39 -11.17 14.84
C SER A 142 0.65 -12.43 15.35
N GLY A 143 1.19 -13.64 15.17
CA GLY A 143 0.44 -14.89 15.32
C GLY A 143 0.17 -15.36 16.73
N GLU A 144 0.92 -14.97 17.76
CA GLU A 144 0.73 -15.57 19.11
C GLU A 144 0.44 -14.58 20.24
N LYS A 145 0.52 -13.27 20.02
CA LYS A 145 0.24 -12.26 21.05
C LYS A 145 -0.56 -11.06 20.52
N GLY A 146 -1.79 -11.32 20.13
CA GLY A 146 -2.76 -10.27 19.82
C GLY A 146 -2.41 -9.47 18.55
N ASN A 147 -3.39 -9.18 17.78
CA ASN A 147 -3.36 -8.38 16.54
C ASN A 147 -2.60 -7.06 16.74
N LEU A 148 -1.32 -7.02 16.41
CA LEU A 148 -0.53 -5.80 16.48
C LEU A 148 -0.61 -5.09 15.13
N LEU A 149 -1.11 -3.86 15.17
CA LEU A 149 -1.05 -2.95 14.04
C LEU A 149 0.42 -2.61 13.72
N HIS A 150 0.82 -2.90 12.50
CA HIS A 150 2.13 -2.54 11.99
C HIS A 150 2.07 -1.15 11.36
N ASN A 151 2.86 -0.22 11.89
CA ASN A 151 2.89 1.16 11.42
C ASN A 151 4.18 1.44 10.63
N ALA A 152 4.05 2.09 9.49
CA ALA A 152 5.18 2.57 8.72
C ALA A 152 4.95 3.99 8.22
N THR A 153 6.04 4.74 8.10
CA THR A 153 6.09 6.02 7.44
C THR A 153 7.19 5.98 6.39
N THR A 154 6.88 6.38 5.16
CA THR A 154 7.87 6.45 4.09
C THR A 154 7.52 7.56 3.10
N GLN A 155 8.46 7.86 2.20
CA GLN A 155 8.33 8.91 1.21
C GLN A 155 8.34 8.33 -0.21
N ALA A 156 7.73 9.06 -1.14
CA ALA A 156 7.81 8.77 -2.56
C ALA A 156 8.00 10.07 -3.35
N LYS A 157 8.90 10.04 -4.34
CA LYS A 157 9.00 11.09 -5.36
C LYS A 157 8.07 10.79 -6.51
N ARG A 158 7.38 11.81 -7.00
CA ARG A 158 6.50 11.69 -8.15
C ARG A 158 7.33 11.53 -9.42
N ASP A 159 6.93 10.61 -10.28
CA ASP A 159 7.34 10.59 -11.68
C ASP A 159 6.29 11.39 -12.48
N ARG A 160 6.65 12.59 -12.91
CA ARG A 160 5.74 13.51 -13.61
C ARG A 160 5.30 13.00 -14.98
N THR A 161 5.97 11.97 -15.52
CA THR A 161 5.58 11.32 -16.78
C THR A 161 4.50 10.27 -16.59
N LYS A 162 4.14 9.96 -15.34
CA LYS A 162 3.13 8.99 -14.95
C LYS A 162 1.88 9.64 -14.37
N SER A 163 0.77 8.90 -14.38
CA SER A 163 -0.48 9.37 -13.80
C SER A 163 -0.38 9.58 -12.29
N PHE A 164 -1.31 10.37 -11.74
CA PHE A 164 -1.48 10.54 -10.30
C PHE A 164 -1.74 9.20 -9.59
N PHE A 165 -2.51 8.30 -10.20
CA PHE A 165 -2.76 6.96 -9.64
C PHE A 165 -1.50 6.10 -9.56
N ASN A 166 -0.54 6.27 -10.49
CA ASN A 166 0.77 5.63 -10.38
C ASN A 166 1.53 6.14 -9.15
N TYR A 167 1.42 7.44 -8.86
CA TYR A 167 2.04 8.04 -7.70
C TYR A 167 1.42 7.52 -6.38
N LEU A 168 0.09 7.41 -6.29
CA LEU A 168 -0.60 6.79 -5.15
C LEU A 168 -0.17 5.32 -4.97
N ALA A 169 -0.16 4.54 -6.05
CA ALA A 169 0.26 3.15 -6.01
C ALA A 169 1.71 2.98 -5.52
N LYS A 170 2.62 3.85 -5.95
CA LYS A 170 4.02 3.86 -5.49
C LYS A 170 4.12 4.12 -3.99
N ASN A 171 3.33 5.05 -3.46
CA ASN A 171 3.26 5.31 -2.02
C ASN A 171 2.82 4.06 -1.25
N LEU A 172 1.71 3.45 -1.67
CA LEU A 172 1.17 2.25 -1.03
C LEU A 172 2.18 1.10 -1.06
N ILE A 173 2.80 0.84 -2.21
CA ILE A 173 3.83 -0.21 -2.35
C ILE A 173 5.01 0.05 -1.41
N ASN A 174 5.48 1.30 -1.31
CA ASN A 174 6.58 1.65 -0.43
C ASN A 174 6.18 1.50 1.04
N GLY A 175 4.99 1.94 1.44
CA GLY A 175 4.46 1.80 2.79
C GLY A 175 4.35 0.34 3.22
N VAL A 176 3.75 -0.49 2.37
CA VAL A 176 3.63 -1.93 2.60
C VAL A 176 5.00 -2.58 2.74
N LYS A 177 5.96 -2.29 1.84
CA LYS A 177 7.33 -2.82 1.94
C LYS A 177 8.01 -2.47 3.26
N VAL A 178 7.88 -1.23 3.72
CA VAL A 178 8.49 -0.80 4.99
C VAL A 178 7.85 -1.51 6.17
N ASN A 179 6.54 -1.70 6.18
CA ASN A 179 5.85 -2.47 7.20
C ASN A 179 6.36 -3.92 7.28
N PHE A 180 6.55 -4.56 6.13
CA PHE A 180 7.08 -5.92 6.09
C PHE A 180 8.55 -6.02 6.53
N LEU A 181 9.38 -5.02 6.22
CA LEU A 181 10.83 -5.10 6.45
C LEU A 181 11.27 -4.59 7.84
N ARG A 182 10.42 -3.87 8.57
CA ARG A 182 10.82 -3.14 9.80
C ARG A 182 11.12 -3.99 11.02
N LYS A 183 10.75 -5.26 11.04
CA LYS A 183 10.85 -6.13 12.23
C LYS A 183 12.28 -6.57 12.60
N ASN A 184 13.24 -6.49 11.69
CA ASN A 184 14.61 -6.94 11.94
C ASN A 184 15.45 -6.04 12.87
N ASN A 185 15.07 -4.78 13.09
CA ASN A 185 15.90 -3.84 13.85
C ASN A 185 15.63 -3.85 15.36
N THR A 186 14.48 -4.33 15.83
CA THR A 186 14.13 -4.37 17.26
C THR A 186 14.62 -5.63 17.95
N VAL A 187 14.55 -6.77 17.29
CA VAL A 187 14.97 -8.07 17.85
C VAL A 187 16.50 -8.18 18.00
N THR A 188 17.25 -7.53 17.11
CA THR A 188 18.72 -7.55 17.16
C THR A 188 19.28 -6.71 18.33
N LYS A 189 18.58 -5.67 18.78
CA LYS A 189 19.00 -4.84 19.92
C LYS A 189 18.75 -5.49 21.27
N GLU A 190 17.69 -6.28 21.43
CA GLU A 190 17.41 -6.97 22.67
C GLU A 190 18.31 -8.20 22.90
N LYS A 191 18.66 -8.93 21.83
CA LYS A 191 19.61 -10.07 21.95
C LYS A 191 21.04 -9.64 22.28
N LYS A 192 21.47 -8.42 21.92
CA LYS A 192 22.77 -7.89 22.33
C LYS A 192 22.82 -7.39 23.77
N LYS A 193 21.66 -7.00 24.37
CA LYS A 193 21.60 -6.56 25.78
C LYS A 193 21.57 -7.71 26.79
N LYS A 194 21.25 -8.94 26.38
CA LYS A 194 21.24 -10.12 27.26
C LYS A 194 22.55 -10.96 27.25
N ARG A 195 23.60 -10.47 26.59
CA ARG A 195 24.91 -11.14 26.53
C ARG A 195 26.07 -10.34 27.12
N ASN A 196 25.78 -9.29 27.90
CA ASN A 196 26.77 -8.58 28.74
C ASN A 196 26.38 -8.69 30.19
#